data_587a72ef451ef3086cf1eb1e0e39a9bb
#
_entry.id   587a72ef451ef3086cf1eb1e0e39a9bb
#
_cell.length_a   1.000
_cell.length_b   1.000
_cell.length_c   1.000
_cell.angle_alpha   90.00
_cell.angle_beta   90.00
_cell.angle_gamma   90.00
#
_symmetry.space_group_name_H-M   'P 1'
#
loop_
_entity.id
_entity.type
_entity.pdbx_description
1 polymer ?
#
loop_
_entity_poly.entity_id
_entity_poly.type
_entity_poly.pdbx_seq_one_letter_code
_entity_poly.pdbx_strand_id
1 'polypeptide(L)'
;MASNLENVLWKLEKKSKRERLGKASTSKKNMMLAITYETGLFFNILLKAMKANRVLEIGTSTGYSSLWFVDALLHNKTSNRNRKLTSSKPLITIENDPIKIKKASKNFSDAGVIDKIDIMAGPALENLFQLSKSTSKIQDLFDFVFIDADKENLKQYFDLVLPMIRVGGIVATDNVLYPEEYRSIMTSFLNYIKSKPNIQSVTIPIGHGEEITTKCS
;
A
#
# COMPACT_ATOMS: atom_id res chain seq x y z
N MET A 1 20.99 -7.43 16.98
CA MET A 1 21.22 -6.28 16.07
C MET A 1 19.96 -6.09 15.24
N ALA A 2 19.47 -4.86 15.07
CA ALA A 2 18.32 -4.57 14.21
C ALA A 2 18.69 -4.95 12.75
N SER A 3 17.70 -5.44 12.00
CA SER A 3 17.89 -5.75 10.58
C SER A 3 18.09 -4.47 9.75
N ASN A 4 18.66 -4.58 8.56
CA ASN A 4 18.81 -3.43 7.66
C ASN A 4 17.43 -2.79 7.38
N LEU A 5 16.40 -3.60 7.22
CA LEU A 5 15.01 -3.14 7.00
C LEU A 5 14.52 -2.30 8.18
N GLU A 6 14.66 -2.77 9.42
CA GLU A 6 14.28 -2.01 10.62
C GLU A 6 15.03 -0.68 10.72
N ASN A 7 16.33 -0.67 10.43
CA ASN A 7 17.13 0.54 10.45
C ASN A 7 16.63 1.58 9.43
N VAL A 8 16.27 1.14 8.22
CA VAL A 8 15.72 2.02 7.18
C VAL A 8 14.33 2.51 7.58
N LEU A 9 13.44 1.66 8.11
CA LEU A 9 12.13 2.06 8.62
C LEU A 9 12.26 3.15 9.69
N TRP A 10 13.13 2.99 10.70
CA TRP A 10 13.35 4.01 11.73
C TRP A 10 13.90 5.33 11.19
N LYS A 11 14.80 5.26 10.21
CA LYS A 11 15.32 6.45 9.52
C LYS A 11 14.21 7.22 8.81
N LEU A 12 13.33 6.49 8.09
CA LEU A 12 12.21 7.09 7.37
C LEU A 12 11.14 7.63 8.33
N GLU A 13 10.85 6.93 9.43
CA GLU A 13 9.92 7.41 10.46
C GLU A 13 10.40 8.74 11.07
N LYS A 14 11.67 8.84 11.48
CA LYS A 14 12.23 10.09 11.98
C LYS A 14 12.08 11.25 10.99
N LYS A 15 12.26 10.96 9.70
CA LYS A 15 12.09 11.97 8.64
C LYS A 15 10.62 12.35 8.49
N SER A 16 9.71 11.37 8.36
CA SER A 16 8.27 11.58 8.24
C SER A 16 7.72 12.39 9.44
N LYS A 17 8.12 12.04 10.66
CA LYS A 17 7.72 12.77 11.87
C LYS A 17 8.16 14.25 11.83
N ARG A 18 9.37 14.54 11.32
CA ARG A 18 9.83 15.94 11.16
C ARG A 18 9.00 16.69 10.12
N GLU A 19 8.60 16.03 9.03
CA GLU A 19 7.72 16.60 8.01
C GLU A 19 6.33 16.92 8.58
N ARG A 20 5.70 15.97 9.29
CA ARG A 20 4.39 16.16 9.95
C ARG A 20 4.41 17.31 10.99
N LEU A 21 5.52 17.52 11.68
CA LEU A 21 5.69 18.60 12.65
C LEU A 21 6.07 19.95 12.00
N GLY A 22 6.10 20.06 10.68
CA GLY A 22 6.52 21.28 9.98
C GLY A 22 7.99 21.67 10.20
N LYS A 23 8.81 20.73 10.70
CA LYS A 23 10.24 20.94 11.02
C LYS A 23 11.19 20.55 9.88
N ALA A 24 10.64 20.20 8.72
CA ALA A 24 11.43 19.86 7.55
C ALA A 24 11.57 21.07 6.63
N SER A 25 12.79 21.44 6.27
CA SER A 25 13.10 22.49 5.27
C SER A 25 12.92 21.95 3.84
N THR A 26 11.78 21.31 3.56
CA THR A 26 11.55 20.60 2.29
C THR A 26 10.27 21.14 1.66
N SER A 27 10.29 21.46 0.35
CA SER A 27 9.09 21.86 -0.37
C SER A 27 8.05 20.71 -0.34
N LYS A 28 6.76 21.04 -0.35
CA LYS A 28 5.64 20.08 -0.32
C LYS A 28 5.82 18.95 -1.35
N LYS A 29 6.31 19.29 -2.56
CA LYS A 29 6.60 18.35 -3.64
C LYS A 29 7.66 17.29 -3.29
N ASN A 30 8.59 17.64 -2.40
CA ASN A 30 9.70 16.75 -2.02
C ASN A 30 9.45 16.00 -0.70
N MET A 31 8.31 16.24 -0.05
CA MET A 31 7.92 15.53 1.17
C MET A 31 7.60 14.06 0.87
N MET A 32 7.79 13.22 1.87
CA MET A 32 7.47 11.81 1.80
C MET A 32 5.96 11.58 1.71
N LEU A 33 5.16 12.45 2.38
CA LEU A 33 3.71 12.25 2.56
C LEU A 33 3.41 10.81 3.02
N ALA A 34 4.16 10.33 4.00
CA ALA A 34 4.11 8.95 4.43
C ALA A 34 2.99 8.71 5.44
N ILE A 35 2.42 7.52 5.43
CA ILE A 35 1.53 7.01 6.48
C ILE A 35 2.15 7.19 7.86
N THR A 36 1.33 7.14 8.93
CA THR A 36 1.86 7.19 10.30
C THR A 36 2.52 5.85 10.68
N TYR A 37 3.33 5.87 11.74
CA TYR A 37 3.93 4.66 12.31
C TYR A 37 2.85 3.64 12.69
N GLU A 38 1.79 4.11 13.34
CA GLU A 38 0.67 3.30 13.80
C GLU A 38 -0.07 2.63 12.63
N THR A 39 -0.27 3.37 11.53
CA THR A 39 -0.85 2.83 10.29
C THR A 39 0.05 1.73 9.69
N GLY A 40 1.36 1.99 9.61
CA GLY A 40 2.32 1.00 9.11
C GLY A 40 2.34 -0.26 9.94
N LEU A 41 2.38 -0.13 11.27
CA LEU A 41 2.36 -1.26 12.21
C LEU A 41 1.03 -2.03 12.14
N PHE A 42 -0.09 -1.33 12.06
CA PHE A 42 -1.41 -1.94 11.90
C PHE A 42 -1.47 -2.84 10.66
N PHE A 43 -1.07 -2.32 9.49
CA PHE A 43 -1.07 -3.13 8.27
C PHE A 43 -0.05 -4.26 8.30
N ASN A 44 1.10 -4.06 8.93
CA ASN A 44 2.08 -5.13 9.09
C ASN A 44 1.50 -6.31 9.91
N ILE A 45 0.81 -6.00 11.03
CA ILE A 45 0.13 -7.01 11.85
C ILE A 45 -0.99 -7.69 11.06
N LEU A 46 -1.83 -6.91 10.36
CA LEU A 46 -2.94 -7.41 9.56
C LEU A 46 -2.45 -8.38 8.47
N LEU A 47 -1.42 -8.00 7.71
CA LEU A 47 -0.81 -8.83 6.67
C LEU A 47 -0.21 -10.13 7.22
N LYS A 48 0.39 -10.08 8.41
CA LYS A 48 0.88 -11.28 9.12
C LYS A 48 -0.28 -12.18 9.55
N ALA A 49 -1.33 -11.61 10.15
CA ALA A 49 -2.50 -12.34 10.63
C ALA A 49 -3.25 -13.04 9.48
N MET A 50 -3.46 -12.36 8.35
CA MET A 50 -4.13 -12.92 7.17
C MET A 50 -3.20 -13.82 6.33
N LYS A 51 -1.94 -13.93 6.71
CA LYS A 51 -0.90 -14.71 6.00
C LYS A 51 -0.80 -14.31 4.53
N ALA A 52 -0.79 -13.00 4.28
CA ALA A 52 -0.72 -12.45 2.93
C ALA A 52 0.56 -12.91 2.20
N ASN A 53 0.45 -13.17 0.89
CA ASN A 53 1.56 -13.55 0.02
C ASN A 53 1.80 -12.56 -1.10
N ARG A 54 0.77 -11.82 -1.50
CA ARG A 54 0.83 -10.95 -2.66
C ARG A 54 0.11 -9.64 -2.36
N VAL A 55 0.83 -8.55 -2.48
CA VAL A 55 0.37 -7.19 -2.16
C VAL A 55 0.53 -6.28 -3.36
N LEU A 56 -0.47 -5.42 -3.60
CA LEU A 56 -0.41 -4.31 -4.55
C LEU A 56 -0.51 -3.00 -3.77
N GLU A 57 0.34 -2.03 -4.11
CA GLU A 57 0.31 -0.68 -3.56
C GLU A 57 0.17 0.33 -4.69
N ILE A 58 -0.72 1.30 -4.52
CA ILE A 58 -0.90 2.42 -5.43
C ILE A 58 -0.48 3.69 -4.68
N GLY A 59 0.69 4.24 -5.05
CA GLY A 59 1.33 5.34 -4.35
C GLY A 59 2.52 4.90 -3.50
N THR A 60 3.65 4.59 -4.14
CA THR A 60 4.91 4.20 -3.47
C THR A 60 5.52 5.32 -2.64
N SER A 61 5.42 6.55 -3.14
CA SER A 61 6.17 7.69 -2.63
C SER A 61 7.66 7.36 -2.44
N THR A 62 8.16 7.40 -1.21
CA THR A 62 9.56 7.04 -0.90
C THR A 62 9.71 5.61 -0.36
N GLY A 63 8.64 4.80 -0.41
CA GLY A 63 8.64 3.38 -0.07
C GLY A 63 8.48 3.06 1.42
N TYR A 64 7.97 3.99 2.24
CA TYR A 64 7.83 3.73 3.67
C TYR A 64 6.76 2.68 3.98
N SER A 65 5.56 2.79 3.41
CA SER A 65 4.49 1.79 3.49
C SER A 65 4.92 0.46 2.87
N SER A 66 5.56 0.50 1.70
CA SER A 66 6.10 -0.67 1.02
C SER A 66 7.04 -1.51 1.91
N LEU A 67 7.87 -0.85 2.75
CA LEU A 67 8.78 -1.55 3.67
C LEU A 67 8.01 -2.27 4.79
N TRP A 68 6.93 -1.71 5.32
CA TRP A 68 6.05 -2.39 6.27
C TRP A 68 5.38 -3.63 5.64
N PHE A 69 4.95 -3.51 4.39
CA PHE A 69 4.30 -4.62 3.68
C PHE A 69 5.28 -5.74 3.37
N VAL A 70 6.47 -5.41 2.85
CA VAL A 70 7.46 -6.45 2.52
C VAL A 70 8.00 -7.16 3.76
N ASP A 71 8.13 -6.47 4.91
CA ASP A 71 8.48 -7.12 6.19
C ASP A 71 7.46 -8.20 6.56
N ALA A 72 6.16 -7.88 6.47
CA ALA A 72 5.11 -8.86 6.73
C ALA A 72 5.15 -10.05 5.76
N LEU A 73 5.37 -9.80 4.48
CA LEU A 73 5.45 -10.84 3.45
C LEU A 73 6.65 -11.77 3.67
N LEU A 74 7.81 -11.22 4.06
CA LEU A 74 8.99 -12.01 4.40
C LEU A 74 8.79 -12.86 5.65
N HIS A 75 8.13 -12.29 6.69
CA HIS A 75 7.76 -13.03 7.88
C HIS A 75 6.84 -14.21 7.55
N ASN A 76 5.82 -14.01 6.73
CA ASN A 76 4.86 -15.05 6.34
C ASN A 76 5.54 -16.18 5.56
N LYS A 77 6.54 -15.87 4.74
CA LYS A 77 7.36 -16.86 4.03
C LYS A 77 8.15 -17.75 4.97
N THR A 78 8.81 -17.15 5.96
CA THR A 78 9.66 -17.89 6.91
C THR A 78 8.86 -18.73 7.87
N SER A 79 7.69 -18.24 8.29
CA SER A 79 6.79 -18.92 9.24
C SER A 79 6.09 -20.13 8.64
N ASN A 80 6.03 -20.26 7.31
CA ASN A 80 5.38 -21.39 6.64
C ASN A 80 6.28 -21.99 5.55
N ARG A 81 7.24 -22.84 5.98
CA ARG A 81 8.25 -23.46 5.10
C ARG A 81 7.68 -24.21 3.90
N ASN A 82 6.42 -24.69 3.97
CA ASN A 82 5.77 -25.40 2.88
C ASN A 82 5.04 -24.47 1.89
N ARG A 83 4.95 -23.17 2.17
CA ARG A 83 4.25 -22.20 1.31
C ARG A 83 5.26 -21.49 0.41
N LYS A 84 5.31 -21.88 -0.87
CA LYS A 84 6.07 -21.11 -1.87
C LYS A 84 5.37 -19.77 -2.09
N LEU A 85 6.14 -18.68 -2.12
CA LEU A 85 5.63 -17.43 -2.68
C LEU A 85 5.21 -17.69 -4.11
N THR A 86 4.03 -17.20 -4.50
CA THR A 86 3.51 -17.31 -5.86
C THR A 86 4.34 -16.48 -6.84
N SER A 87 5.09 -15.50 -6.34
CA SER A 87 5.98 -14.64 -7.13
C SER A 87 7.33 -14.44 -6.42
N SER A 88 8.40 -14.25 -7.19
CA SER A 88 9.71 -13.82 -6.69
C SER A 88 9.65 -12.39 -6.11
N LYS A 89 8.75 -11.55 -6.63
CA LYS A 89 8.45 -10.20 -6.18
C LYS A 89 7.01 -10.14 -5.65
N PRO A 90 6.80 -10.41 -4.37
CA PRO A 90 5.46 -10.51 -3.78
C PRO A 90 4.78 -9.15 -3.57
N LEU A 91 5.52 -8.06 -3.57
CA LEU A 91 4.99 -6.69 -3.54
C LEU A 91 5.14 -6.04 -4.92
N ILE A 92 4.02 -5.58 -5.47
CA ILE A 92 3.99 -4.67 -6.62
C ILE A 92 3.60 -3.31 -6.10
N THR A 93 4.32 -2.26 -6.48
CA THR A 93 4.01 -0.88 -6.09
C THR A 93 4.09 0.06 -7.29
N ILE A 94 3.17 1.02 -7.38
CA ILE A 94 3.04 1.92 -8.53
C ILE A 94 3.37 3.35 -8.09
N GLU A 95 4.21 4.05 -8.87
CA GLU A 95 4.58 5.44 -8.63
C GLU A 95 4.79 6.17 -9.96
N ASN A 96 4.30 7.41 -10.04
CA ASN A 96 4.42 8.23 -11.24
C ASN A 96 5.59 9.23 -11.19
N ASP A 97 6.03 9.64 -10.00
CA ASP A 97 7.12 10.62 -9.84
C ASP A 97 8.49 9.94 -9.90
N PRO A 98 9.32 10.21 -10.94
CA PRO A 98 10.64 9.58 -11.09
C PRO A 98 11.60 9.90 -9.95
N ILE A 99 11.44 11.04 -9.26
CA ILE A 99 12.26 11.39 -8.10
C ILE A 99 11.89 10.52 -6.92
N LYS A 100 10.60 10.28 -6.70
CA LYS A 100 10.09 9.38 -5.66
C LYS A 100 10.50 7.93 -5.94
N ILE A 101 10.36 7.46 -7.18
CA ILE A 101 10.83 6.13 -7.62
C ILE A 101 12.31 5.93 -7.29
N LYS A 102 13.16 6.89 -7.62
CA LYS A 102 14.61 6.83 -7.32
C LYS A 102 14.88 6.75 -5.82
N LYS A 103 14.13 7.53 -5.00
CA LYS A 103 14.25 7.51 -3.53
C LYS A 103 13.78 6.17 -2.96
N ALA A 104 12.63 5.65 -3.43
CA ALA A 104 12.09 4.36 -3.02
C ALA A 104 13.05 3.22 -3.36
N SER A 105 13.55 3.14 -4.60
CA SER A 105 14.53 2.14 -5.03
C SER A 105 15.79 2.14 -4.16
N LYS A 106 16.29 3.35 -3.81
CA LYS A 106 17.43 3.46 -2.89
C LYS A 106 17.09 2.92 -1.50
N ASN A 107 15.94 3.27 -0.94
CA ASN A 107 15.52 2.81 0.38
C ASN A 107 15.33 1.28 0.39
N PHE A 108 14.76 0.70 -0.67
CA PHE A 108 14.61 -0.76 -0.81
C PHE A 108 15.95 -1.48 -0.92
N SER A 109 16.92 -0.88 -1.63
CA SER A 109 18.29 -1.39 -1.72
C SER A 109 19.00 -1.32 -0.37
N ASP A 110 18.91 -0.16 0.32
CA ASP A 110 19.50 0.03 1.65
C ASP A 110 18.90 -0.95 2.68
N ALA A 111 17.62 -1.28 2.54
CA ALA A 111 16.91 -2.26 3.37
C ALA A 111 17.20 -3.73 2.98
N GLY A 112 17.85 -3.99 1.84
CA GLY A 112 18.14 -5.33 1.35
C GLY A 112 16.92 -6.10 0.81
N VAL A 113 15.90 -5.39 0.32
CA VAL A 113 14.62 -6.00 -0.13
C VAL A 113 14.22 -5.63 -1.56
N ILE A 114 15.08 -4.97 -2.31
CA ILE A 114 14.78 -4.52 -3.69
C ILE A 114 14.38 -5.66 -4.62
N ASP A 115 14.90 -6.86 -4.40
CA ASP A 115 14.59 -8.08 -5.17
C ASP A 115 13.20 -8.67 -4.85
N LYS A 116 12.52 -8.15 -3.82
CA LYS A 116 11.16 -8.57 -3.40
C LYS A 116 10.07 -7.62 -3.86
N ILE A 117 10.45 -6.47 -4.44
CA ILE A 117 9.54 -5.39 -4.79
C ILE A 117 9.63 -5.13 -6.29
N ASP A 118 8.48 -5.05 -6.93
CA ASP A 118 8.35 -4.64 -8.32
C ASP A 118 7.78 -3.22 -8.37
N ILE A 119 8.59 -2.27 -8.85
CA ILE A 119 8.17 -0.87 -8.96
C ILE A 119 7.69 -0.64 -10.41
N MET A 120 6.39 -0.44 -10.57
CA MET A 120 5.81 -0.06 -11.85
C MET A 120 5.80 1.47 -11.97
N ALA A 121 6.65 1.99 -12.83
CA ALA A 121 6.75 3.42 -13.09
C ALA A 121 5.62 3.90 -14.02
N GLY A 122 5.05 5.08 -13.74
CA GLY A 122 4.04 5.72 -14.60
C GLY A 122 2.67 5.85 -13.96
N PRO A 123 1.68 6.33 -14.74
CA PRO A 123 0.33 6.59 -14.26
C PRO A 123 -0.35 5.34 -13.71
N ALA A 124 -1.03 5.48 -12.56
CA ALA A 124 -1.59 4.32 -11.85
C ALA A 124 -2.70 3.63 -12.67
N LEU A 125 -3.57 4.38 -13.34
CA LEU A 125 -4.64 3.79 -14.16
C LEU A 125 -4.11 2.91 -15.30
N GLU A 126 -3.05 3.35 -15.98
CA GLU A 126 -2.43 2.59 -17.07
C GLU A 126 -1.81 1.29 -16.55
N ASN A 127 -1.04 1.39 -15.46
CA ASN A 127 -0.40 0.23 -14.82
C ASN A 127 -1.44 -0.77 -14.29
N LEU A 128 -2.52 -0.29 -13.64
CA LEU A 128 -3.61 -1.13 -13.16
C LEU A 128 -4.34 -1.83 -14.30
N PHE A 129 -4.59 -1.13 -15.41
CA PHE A 129 -5.21 -1.74 -16.57
C PHE A 129 -4.35 -2.85 -17.18
N GLN A 130 -3.03 -2.67 -17.23
CA GLN A 130 -2.11 -3.73 -17.68
C GLN A 130 -2.08 -4.92 -16.70
N LEU A 131 -2.03 -4.65 -15.39
CA LEU A 131 -2.09 -5.68 -14.36
C LEU A 131 -3.39 -6.48 -14.44
N SER A 132 -4.54 -5.84 -14.66
CA SER A 132 -5.84 -6.51 -14.75
C SER A 132 -5.89 -7.53 -15.89
N LYS A 133 -5.20 -7.27 -17.00
CA LYS A 133 -5.10 -8.22 -18.13
C LYS A 133 -4.21 -9.43 -17.82
N SER A 134 -3.22 -9.28 -16.96
CA SER A 134 -2.29 -10.35 -16.60
C SER A 134 -2.74 -11.16 -15.38
N THR A 135 -3.66 -10.61 -14.56
CA THR A 135 -4.18 -11.23 -13.34
C THR A 135 -5.43 -12.08 -13.68
N SER A 136 -5.24 -13.16 -14.42
CA SER A 136 -6.34 -14.00 -14.90
C SER A 136 -6.52 -15.30 -14.13
N LYS A 137 -5.53 -15.71 -13.35
CA LYS A 137 -5.55 -16.95 -12.57
C LYS A 137 -5.73 -16.67 -11.09
N ILE A 138 -6.39 -17.56 -10.36
CA ILE A 138 -6.62 -17.45 -8.91
C ILE A 138 -5.30 -17.23 -8.13
N GLN A 139 -4.23 -17.87 -8.57
CA GLN A 139 -2.90 -17.74 -7.94
C GLN A 139 -2.25 -16.37 -8.15
N ASP A 140 -2.75 -15.59 -9.12
CA ASP A 140 -2.23 -14.25 -9.43
C ASP A 140 -3.00 -13.15 -8.69
N LEU A 141 -4.09 -13.50 -7.99
CA LEU A 141 -4.88 -12.55 -7.21
C LEU A 141 -4.10 -12.02 -6.01
N PHE A 142 -4.37 -10.78 -5.65
CA PHE A 142 -3.77 -10.15 -4.48
C PHE A 142 -4.52 -10.54 -3.19
N ASP A 143 -3.79 -10.66 -2.10
CA ASP A 143 -4.35 -10.79 -0.75
C ASP A 143 -4.73 -9.43 -0.17
N PHE A 144 -3.98 -8.40 -0.55
CA PHE A 144 -4.13 -7.05 -0.01
C PHE A 144 -3.77 -6.02 -1.09
N VAL A 145 -4.59 -4.99 -1.18
CA VAL A 145 -4.35 -3.81 -2.02
C VAL A 145 -4.38 -2.58 -1.14
N PHE A 146 -3.37 -1.72 -1.24
CA PHE A 146 -3.31 -0.43 -0.56
C PHE A 146 -3.43 0.71 -1.57
N ILE A 147 -4.37 1.64 -1.35
CA ILE A 147 -4.61 2.80 -2.21
C ILE A 147 -4.29 4.07 -1.43
N ASP A 148 -3.14 4.67 -1.72
CA ASP A 148 -2.69 5.97 -1.19
C ASP A 148 -2.15 6.83 -2.34
N ALA A 149 -3.05 7.22 -3.24
CA ALA A 149 -2.75 8.00 -4.42
C ALA A 149 -3.67 9.24 -4.52
N ASP A 150 -3.75 9.83 -5.71
CA ASP A 150 -4.64 10.96 -5.99
C ASP A 150 -6.11 10.59 -5.72
N LYS A 151 -6.86 11.55 -5.20
CA LYS A 151 -8.22 11.30 -4.69
C LYS A 151 -9.29 11.33 -5.78
N GLU A 152 -9.00 11.97 -6.90
CA GLU A 152 -9.88 12.10 -8.07
C GLU A 152 -10.17 10.76 -8.75
N ASN A 153 -9.22 9.83 -8.72
CA ASN A 153 -9.30 8.54 -9.42
C ASN A 153 -9.66 7.35 -8.50
N LEU A 154 -9.97 7.57 -7.22
CA LEU A 154 -10.21 6.50 -6.24
C LEU A 154 -11.26 5.47 -6.69
N LYS A 155 -12.38 5.91 -7.27
CA LYS A 155 -13.44 5.00 -7.77
C LYS A 155 -12.92 4.10 -8.89
N GLN A 156 -12.13 4.66 -9.81
CA GLN A 156 -11.55 3.92 -10.92
C GLN A 156 -10.47 2.94 -10.42
N TYR A 157 -9.64 3.36 -9.47
CA TYR A 157 -8.67 2.45 -8.82
C TYR A 157 -9.40 1.28 -8.17
N PHE A 158 -10.44 1.57 -7.37
CA PHE A 158 -11.20 0.54 -6.69
C PHE A 158 -11.84 -0.45 -7.66
N ASP A 159 -12.46 0.03 -8.74
CA ASP A 159 -13.09 -0.83 -9.76
C ASP A 159 -12.08 -1.71 -10.51
N LEU A 160 -10.88 -1.21 -10.75
CA LEU A 160 -9.80 -1.98 -11.38
C LEU A 160 -9.20 -3.03 -10.45
N VAL A 161 -9.07 -2.72 -9.15
CA VAL A 161 -8.43 -3.66 -8.21
C VAL A 161 -9.38 -4.72 -7.66
N LEU A 162 -10.68 -4.43 -7.55
CA LEU A 162 -11.66 -5.36 -6.98
C LEU A 162 -11.73 -6.73 -7.68
N PRO A 163 -11.63 -6.83 -9.01
CA PRO A 163 -11.51 -8.12 -9.70
C PRO A 163 -10.19 -8.85 -9.45
N MET A 164 -9.11 -8.09 -9.17
CA MET A 164 -7.77 -8.65 -8.96
C MET A 164 -7.53 -9.11 -7.52
N ILE A 165 -8.46 -8.87 -6.60
CA ILE A 165 -8.34 -9.30 -5.21
C ILE A 165 -9.10 -10.61 -5.00
N ARG A 166 -8.52 -11.53 -4.21
CA ARG A 166 -9.19 -12.80 -3.89
C ARG A 166 -10.38 -12.58 -2.94
N VAL A 167 -11.29 -13.53 -2.89
CA VAL A 167 -12.32 -13.60 -1.83
C VAL A 167 -11.64 -13.66 -0.45
N GLY A 168 -12.12 -12.88 0.49
CA GLY A 168 -11.51 -12.67 1.81
C GLY A 168 -10.22 -11.84 1.77
N GLY A 169 -9.85 -11.28 0.62
CA GLY A 169 -8.78 -10.28 0.51
C GLY A 169 -9.28 -8.89 0.90
N ILE A 170 -8.33 -7.97 1.12
CA ILE A 170 -8.61 -6.63 1.64
C ILE A 170 -8.13 -5.56 0.68
N VAL A 171 -8.96 -4.57 0.42
CA VAL A 171 -8.59 -3.27 -0.13
C VAL A 171 -8.59 -2.25 1.01
N ALA A 172 -7.46 -1.61 1.28
CA ALA A 172 -7.35 -0.51 2.23
C ALA A 172 -7.13 0.81 1.47
N THR A 173 -7.83 1.87 1.90
CA THR A 173 -7.68 3.20 1.31
C THR A 173 -7.33 4.20 2.39
N ASP A 174 -6.20 4.92 2.22
CA ASP A 174 -5.70 5.93 3.18
C ASP A 174 -6.35 7.30 3.00
N ASN A 175 -6.24 8.10 4.05
CA ASN A 175 -6.66 9.51 4.12
C ASN A 175 -8.19 9.72 4.01
N VAL A 176 -8.99 8.77 4.47
CA VAL A 176 -10.46 8.89 4.35
C VAL A 176 -11.07 9.87 5.33
N LEU A 177 -10.36 10.24 6.40
CA LEU A 177 -10.81 11.21 7.41
C LEU A 177 -10.05 12.54 7.37
N TYR A 178 -8.88 12.60 6.74
CA TYR A 178 -8.01 13.77 6.71
C TYR A 178 -7.16 13.80 5.42
N PRO A 179 -6.86 14.94 4.84
CA PRO A 179 -7.27 16.29 5.28
C PRO A 179 -8.71 16.65 4.92
N GLU A 180 -9.26 17.63 5.65
CA GLU A 180 -10.66 18.08 5.53
C GLU A 180 -11.06 18.50 4.10
N GLU A 181 -10.12 19.04 3.33
CA GLU A 181 -10.32 19.47 1.94
C GLU A 181 -10.83 18.33 1.03
N TYR A 182 -10.53 17.06 1.37
CA TYR A 182 -10.99 15.90 0.61
C TYR A 182 -12.30 15.27 1.14
N ARG A 183 -12.91 15.81 2.19
CA ARG A 183 -14.10 15.23 2.84
C ARG A 183 -15.21 14.91 1.85
N SER A 184 -15.54 15.82 0.93
CA SER A 184 -16.61 15.61 -0.05
C SER A 184 -16.28 14.45 -1.00
N ILE A 185 -15.07 14.42 -1.53
CA ILE A 185 -14.60 13.33 -2.43
C ILE A 185 -14.61 12.01 -1.68
N MET A 186 -14.11 11.99 -0.44
CA MET A 186 -14.07 10.78 0.39
C MET A 186 -15.45 10.28 0.76
N THR A 187 -16.37 11.17 1.15
CA THR A 187 -17.78 10.79 1.40
C THR A 187 -18.41 10.15 0.16
N SER A 188 -18.20 10.75 -1.02
CA SER A 188 -18.71 10.18 -2.28
C SER A 188 -18.07 8.82 -2.59
N PHE A 189 -16.78 8.64 -2.33
CA PHE A 189 -16.08 7.37 -2.50
C PHE A 189 -16.58 6.31 -1.52
N LEU A 190 -16.69 6.64 -0.22
CA LEU A 190 -17.18 5.70 0.80
C LEU A 190 -18.63 5.23 0.52
N ASN A 191 -19.50 6.14 0.09
CA ASN A 191 -20.86 5.76 -0.33
C ASN A 191 -20.84 4.85 -1.56
N TYR A 192 -19.94 5.13 -2.50
CA TYR A 192 -19.77 4.32 -3.71
C TYR A 192 -19.34 2.89 -3.38
N ILE A 193 -18.28 2.69 -2.57
CA ILE A 193 -17.87 1.34 -2.22
C ILE A 193 -18.93 0.60 -1.41
N LYS A 194 -19.58 1.26 -0.44
CA LYS A 194 -20.65 0.66 0.38
C LYS A 194 -21.89 0.27 -0.41
N SER A 195 -22.09 0.82 -1.61
CA SER A 195 -23.17 0.41 -2.52
C SER A 195 -22.84 -0.84 -3.36
N LYS A 196 -21.59 -1.30 -3.38
CA LYS A 196 -21.20 -2.47 -4.15
C LYS A 196 -21.69 -3.76 -3.49
N PRO A 197 -22.21 -4.73 -4.26
CA PRO A 197 -22.55 -6.03 -3.73
C PRO A 197 -21.30 -6.82 -3.35
N ASN A 198 -21.45 -7.77 -2.45
CA ASN A 198 -20.40 -8.75 -2.12
C ASN A 198 -19.12 -8.15 -1.51
N ILE A 199 -19.25 -7.00 -0.86
CA ILE A 199 -18.17 -6.42 -0.06
C ILE A 199 -18.69 -6.01 1.33
N GLN A 200 -17.77 -5.96 2.29
CA GLN A 200 -18.00 -5.34 3.59
C GLN A 200 -16.91 -4.30 3.82
N SER A 201 -17.28 -3.16 4.38
CA SER A 201 -16.37 -2.04 4.53
C SER A 201 -16.58 -1.32 5.85
N VAL A 202 -15.47 -0.88 6.47
CA VAL A 202 -15.47 -0.12 7.72
C VAL A 202 -14.34 0.90 7.73
N THR A 203 -14.62 2.10 8.22
CA THR A 203 -13.62 3.13 8.46
C THR A 203 -12.98 2.94 9.84
N ILE A 204 -11.66 2.86 9.90
CA ILE A 204 -10.86 2.78 11.13
C ILE A 204 -10.14 4.12 11.33
N PRO A 205 -10.29 4.80 12.49
CA PRO A 205 -9.67 6.09 12.76
C PRO A 205 -8.21 5.92 13.23
N ILE A 206 -7.38 5.27 12.41
CA ILE A 206 -5.94 5.17 12.62
C ILE A 206 -5.23 6.08 11.61
N GLY A 207 -4.15 6.73 12.00
CA GLY A 207 -3.46 7.68 11.13
C GLY A 207 -4.37 8.81 10.65
N HIS A 208 -4.57 8.91 9.35
CA HIS A 208 -5.48 9.87 8.72
C HIS A 208 -6.83 9.26 8.34
N GLY A 209 -7.14 8.08 8.88
CA GLY A 209 -8.33 7.30 8.60
C GLY A 209 -8.13 6.31 7.46
N GLU A 210 -8.38 5.04 7.76
CA GLU A 210 -8.27 3.93 6.81
C GLU A 210 -9.65 3.34 6.53
N GLU A 211 -10.04 3.22 5.29
CA GLU A 211 -11.20 2.42 4.91
C GLU A 211 -10.74 1.00 4.59
N ILE A 212 -11.22 0.05 5.37
CA ILE A 212 -10.89 -1.37 5.21
C ILE A 212 -12.08 -2.07 4.54
N THR A 213 -11.86 -2.55 3.33
CA THR A 213 -12.90 -3.21 2.53
C THR A 213 -12.50 -4.65 2.22
N THR A 214 -13.35 -5.62 2.52
CA THR A 214 -13.13 -7.03 2.17
C THR A 214 -14.08 -7.48 1.07
N LYS A 215 -13.59 -8.33 0.16
CA LYS A 215 -14.37 -9.00 -0.87
C LYS A 215 -14.96 -10.29 -0.28
N CYS A 216 -16.29 -10.41 -0.26
CA CYS A 216 -17.01 -11.53 0.35
C CYS A 216 -17.32 -12.67 -0.63
N SER A 217 -17.45 -12.36 -1.92
CA SER A 217 -17.70 -13.38 -2.99
C SER A 217 -17.30 -12.85 -4.37
#